data_e0c28c4a2d3cdb6b13d04d2e74c143dc
#
_entry.id   e0c28c4a2d3cdb6b13d04d2e74c143dc
#
_cell.length_a   1.000
_cell.length_b   1.000
_cell.length_c   1.000
_cell.angle_alpha   90.00
_cell.angle_beta   90.00
_cell.angle_gamma   90.00
#
_symmetry.space_group_name_H-M   'P 1'
#
loop_
_entity.id
_entity.type
_entity.pdbx_description
1 polymer ?
#
loop_
_entity_poly.entity_id
_entity_poly.type
_entity_poly.pdbx_seq_one_letter_code
_entity_poly.pdbx_strand_id
1 'polypeptide(L)'
;ADDPTFSFSKSSYCSNLPNSITPTITGDAGVFSAPGGLIINSTTGVISPSTSTPGTYTVTYTTSGLCPATSSATITINLGESSSFNYPQNIYCKGTLGTVTPTVDTLGGTFTFTPLGLNIDSSTGEINTSLSSVATYTIKYTISGTCSETSSFILVINDFKEDSSFSYPAKSYCVSDISTVTPTITTLGGTFSVSPSGLNINLTTGIINPSLSSIGSYTIEYTTAGDCQDTSSTTIEIKPEDNPSFSYGSNLFCTSETNVATPTITTPGGTFTFSPLGLSIDLLTGVISPGSSLTGTYSITYTTPITKNL
;
A
#
# COMPACT_ATOMS: atom_id res chain seq x y z
N ALA A 1 11.32 47.96 -58.87
CA ALA A 1 10.81 47.79 -57.54
C ALA A 1 11.56 46.61 -56.90
N ASP A 2 11.81 46.71 -55.62
CA ASP A 2 12.45 45.65 -54.88
C ASP A 2 11.50 44.40 -54.85
N ASP A 3 12.04 43.23 -54.63
CA ASP A 3 11.30 41.97 -54.56
C ASP A 3 10.96 41.62 -53.11
N PRO A 4 9.68 41.70 -52.65
CA PRO A 4 9.28 41.44 -51.29
C PRO A 4 8.92 39.95 -51.06
N THR A 5 9.42 39.02 -51.91
CA THR A 5 8.98 37.63 -51.87
C THR A 5 9.47 36.89 -50.63
N PHE A 6 8.53 36.38 -49.86
CA PHE A 6 8.75 35.47 -48.72
C PHE A 6 7.65 34.46 -48.59
N SER A 7 7.90 33.38 -47.85
CA SER A 7 6.87 32.35 -47.55
C SER A 7 7.12 31.67 -46.22
N PHE A 8 6.05 31.16 -45.60
CA PHE A 8 6.11 30.21 -44.51
C PHE A 8 5.80 28.80 -45.04
N SER A 9 6.38 27.79 -44.42
CA SER A 9 6.20 26.38 -44.81
C SER A 9 4.75 25.88 -44.67
N LYS A 10 3.95 26.51 -43.81
CA LYS A 10 2.53 26.27 -43.58
C LYS A 10 1.84 27.59 -43.31
N SER A 11 0.51 27.60 -43.43
CA SER A 11 -0.37 28.73 -43.08
C SER A 11 -0.99 28.60 -41.68
N SER A 12 -0.77 27.47 -41.00
CA SER A 12 -1.36 27.20 -39.69
C SER A 12 -0.38 26.45 -38.78
N TYR A 13 -0.30 26.88 -37.54
CA TYR A 13 0.58 26.34 -36.49
C TYR A 13 -0.17 26.28 -35.15
N CYS A 14 0.34 25.51 -34.21
CA CYS A 14 -0.27 25.32 -32.90
C CYS A 14 0.53 26.03 -31.82
N SER A 15 -0.17 26.61 -30.84
CA SER A 15 0.48 27.36 -29.73
C SER A 15 1.23 26.45 -28.74
N ASN A 16 0.99 25.13 -28.75
CA ASN A 16 1.73 24.16 -27.95
C ASN A 16 3.06 23.69 -28.60
N LEU A 17 3.39 24.18 -29.81
CA LEU A 17 4.67 23.87 -30.46
C LEU A 17 5.81 24.65 -29.82
N PRO A 18 6.88 24.00 -29.33
CA PRO A 18 8.01 24.69 -28.72
C PRO A 18 8.94 25.34 -29.77
N ASN A 19 8.81 24.96 -31.04
CA ASN A 19 9.73 25.39 -32.10
C ASN A 19 9.29 26.70 -32.72
N SER A 20 10.28 27.59 -32.98
CA SER A 20 10.07 28.80 -33.73
C SER A 20 9.86 28.48 -35.23
N ILE A 21 9.10 29.33 -35.92
CA ILE A 21 8.79 29.21 -37.33
C ILE A 21 9.63 30.26 -38.06
N THR A 22 10.48 29.82 -38.96
CA THR A 22 11.35 30.70 -39.77
C THR A 22 10.77 30.82 -41.18
N PRO A 23 10.54 32.04 -41.69
CA PRO A 23 10.15 32.22 -43.08
C PRO A 23 11.35 31.94 -44.02
N THR A 24 11.02 31.58 -45.25
CA THR A 24 11.97 31.59 -46.39
C THR A 24 11.81 32.90 -47.10
N ILE A 25 12.90 33.69 -47.20
CA ILE A 25 12.97 34.96 -47.92
C ILE A 25 13.77 34.70 -49.19
N THR A 26 13.18 34.97 -50.34
CA THR A 26 13.82 34.82 -51.66
C THR A 26 14.00 36.17 -52.37
N GLY A 27 13.36 37.20 -51.81
CA GLY A 27 13.47 38.58 -52.31
C GLY A 27 14.57 39.42 -51.65
N ASP A 28 14.47 40.72 -51.79
CA ASP A 28 15.39 41.71 -51.24
C ASP A 28 15.24 41.87 -49.72
N ALA A 29 16.30 42.40 -49.07
CA ALA A 29 16.29 42.62 -47.61
C ALA A 29 15.20 43.62 -47.19
N GLY A 30 14.56 43.32 -46.05
CA GLY A 30 13.44 44.10 -45.52
C GLY A 30 13.12 43.82 -44.06
N VAL A 31 11.97 44.25 -43.64
CA VAL A 31 11.47 44.09 -42.27
C VAL A 31 10.06 43.49 -42.24
N PHE A 32 9.80 42.70 -41.21
CA PHE A 32 8.52 42.09 -40.95
C PHE A 32 7.69 42.91 -39.95
N SER A 33 6.41 42.93 -40.18
CA SER A 33 5.44 43.48 -39.24
C SER A 33 4.18 42.60 -39.16
N ALA A 34 3.49 42.59 -38.00
CA ALA A 34 2.23 41.90 -37.81
C ALA A 34 1.39 42.66 -36.78
N PRO A 35 0.06 42.42 -36.75
CA PRO A 35 -0.80 42.92 -35.69
C PRO A 35 -0.36 42.40 -34.30
N GLY A 36 -0.75 43.13 -33.25
CA GLY A 36 -0.51 42.70 -31.86
C GLY A 36 -1.10 41.33 -31.54
N GLY A 37 -0.40 40.55 -30.74
CA GLY A 37 -0.76 39.18 -30.41
C GLY A 37 0.13 38.11 -31.09
N LEU A 38 0.68 38.38 -32.29
CA LEU A 38 1.68 37.53 -32.89
C LEU A 38 3.08 37.97 -32.43
N ILE A 39 3.84 37.08 -31.84
CA ILE A 39 5.24 37.33 -31.46
C ILE A 39 6.12 36.96 -32.64
N ILE A 40 6.61 37.99 -33.32
CA ILE A 40 7.44 37.89 -34.51
C ILE A 40 8.68 38.78 -34.35
N ASN A 41 9.84 38.31 -34.77
CA ASN A 41 11.05 39.11 -34.87
C ASN A 41 10.98 39.96 -36.16
N SER A 42 11.01 41.27 -36.02
CA SER A 42 10.86 42.19 -37.13
C SER A 42 11.98 42.12 -38.15
N THR A 43 13.18 41.67 -37.82
CA THR A 43 14.31 41.56 -38.73
C THR A 43 14.37 40.22 -39.45
N THR A 44 14.10 39.13 -38.71
CA THR A 44 14.26 37.77 -39.24
C THR A 44 12.93 37.10 -39.66
N GLY A 45 11.81 37.68 -39.28
CA GLY A 45 10.48 37.11 -39.50
C GLY A 45 10.17 35.86 -38.70
N VAL A 46 11.06 35.49 -37.76
CA VAL A 46 10.88 34.29 -36.92
C VAL A 46 9.68 34.50 -35.98
N ILE A 47 8.73 33.58 -36.04
CA ILE A 47 7.52 33.58 -35.21
C ILE A 47 7.70 32.59 -34.08
N SER A 48 7.23 32.95 -32.87
CA SER A 48 7.15 32.09 -31.68
C SER A 48 5.70 31.70 -31.38
N PRO A 49 5.21 30.56 -31.85
CA PRO A 49 3.79 30.16 -31.64
C PRO A 49 3.42 30.04 -30.19
N SER A 50 4.28 29.49 -29.34
CA SER A 50 4.02 29.22 -27.94
C SER A 50 3.80 30.45 -27.06
N THR A 51 4.29 31.62 -27.52
CA THR A 51 4.10 32.90 -26.83
C THR A 51 3.15 33.83 -27.57
N SER A 52 2.69 33.44 -28.76
CA SER A 52 1.69 34.17 -29.54
C SER A 52 0.27 33.83 -29.02
N THR A 53 -0.60 34.82 -29.06
CA THR A 53 -2.04 34.61 -28.80
C THR A 53 -2.66 33.81 -29.96
N PRO A 54 -3.49 32.78 -29.71
CA PRO A 54 -4.23 32.09 -30.76
C PRO A 54 -5.08 33.09 -31.57
N GLY A 55 -5.00 32.96 -32.91
CA GLY A 55 -5.67 33.88 -33.83
C GLY A 55 -5.11 33.82 -35.25
N THR A 56 -5.71 34.55 -36.16
CA THR A 56 -5.25 34.68 -37.56
C THR A 56 -4.63 36.04 -37.77
N TYR A 57 -3.43 36.05 -38.27
CA TYR A 57 -2.59 37.23 -38.42
C TYR A 57 -2.12 37.42 -39.87
N THR A 58 -2.15 38.65 -40.33
CA THR A 58 -1.50 39.03 -41.59
C THR A 58 -0.08 39.52 -41.30
N VAL A 59 0.93 38.76 -41.75
CA VAL A 59 2.33 39.15 -41.66
C VAL A 59 2.68 39.92 -42.92
N THR A 60 3.22 41.12 -42.78
CA THR A 60 3.64 41.97 -43.89
C THR A 60 5.17 42.05 -43.91
N TYR A 61 5.75 41.87 -45.06
CA TYR A 61 7.17 42.09 -45.31
C TYR A 61 7.37 43.31 -46.23
N THR A 62 8.20 44.24 -45.81
CA THR A 62 8.50 45.46 -46.56
C THR A 62 9.98 45.53 -46.84
N THR A 63 10.38 45.60 -48.07
CA THR A 63 11.79 45.76 -48.49
C THR A 63 12.32 47.14 -48.08
N SER A 64 13.63 47.23 -47.83
CA SER A 64 14.32 48.47 -47.38
C SER A 64 15.18 49.12 -48.45
N GLY A 65 15.04 48.73 -49.69
CA GLY A 65 15.81 49.30 -50.83
C GLY A 65 15.30 50.66 -51.25
N LEU A 66 15.83 51.13 -52.41
CA LEU A 66 15.52 52.46 -53.00
C LEU A 66 14.07 52.55 -53.55
N CYS A 67 13.43 51.39 -53.87
CA CYS A 67 12.07 51.30 -54.38
C CYS A 67 11.29 50.29 -53.56
N PRO A 68 10.93 50.61 -52.26
CA PRO A 68 10.31 49.68 -51.36
C PRO A 68 9.06 49.06 -51.93
N ALA A 69 8.91 47.75 -51.72
CA ALA A 69 7.71 46.96 -52.07
C ALA A 69 7.27 46.16 -50.88
N THR A 70 5.99 45.76 -50.85
CA THR A 70 5.39 44.98 -49.78
C THR A 70 4.73 43.70 -50.29
N SER A 71 4.83 42.67 -49.53
CA SER A 71 4.01 41.46 -49.66
C SER A 71 3.44 41.02 -48.31
N SER A 72 2.45 40.13 -48.34
CA SER A 72 1.84 39.67 -47.11
C SER A 72 1.50 38.18 -47.17
N ALA A 73 1.52 37.52 -46.00
CA ALA A 73 1.11 36.14 -45.80
C ALA A 73 0.18 36.04 -44.58
N THR A 74 -0.82 35.19 -44.68
CA THR A 74 -1.71 34.92 -43.56
C THR A 74 -1.23 33.71 -42.79
N ILE A 75 -1.12 33.86 -41.44
CA ILE A 75 -0.71 32.84 -40.52
C ILE A 75 -1.79 32.67 -39.46
N THR A 76 -2.21 31.45 -39.19
CA THR A 76 -3.12 31.12 -38.10
C THR A 76 -2.37 30.39 -36.99
N ILE A 77 -2.45 30.91 -35.76
CA ILE A 77 -2.00 30.23 -34.56
C ILE A 77 -3.24 29.64 -33.92
N ASN A 78 -3.35 28.29 -33.93
CA ASN A 78 -4.40 27.57 -33.27
C ASN A 78 -4.08 27.35 -31.80
N LEU A 79 -5.11 27.32 -30.95
CA LEU A 79 -4.93 26.93 -29.57
C LEU A 79 -4.46 25.48 -29.51
N GLY A 80 -3.34 25.24 -28.87
CA GLY A 80 -2.87 23.90 -28.53
C GLY A 80 -3.64 23.35 -27.36
N GLU A 81 -4.09 22.11 -27.44
CA GLU A 81 -4.75 21.41 -26.36
C GLU A 81 -3.74 20.55 -25.63
N SER A 82 -3.90 20.34 -24.30
CA SER A 82 -3.02 19.48 -23.50
C SER A 82 -3.58 18.07 -23.47
N SER A 83 -2.83 17.09 -23.95
CA SER A 83 -3.15 15.68 -23.82
C SER A 83 -2.70 15.09 -22.47
N SER A 84 -2.26 15.92 -21.54
CA SER A 84 -1.80 15.47 -20.22
C SER A 84 -2.92 14.76 -19.46
N PHE A 85 -2.57 13.63 -18.87
CA PHE A 85 -3.45 12.85 -18.00
C PHE A 85 -2.66 12.12 -16.94
N ASN A 86 -3.32 11.74 -15.85
CA ASN A 86 -2.71 11.02 -14.76
C ASN A 86 -3.71 10.11 -14.04
N TYR A 87 -3.27 8.92 -13.63
CA TYR A 87 -4.00 8.06 -12.71
C TYR A 87 -3.51 8.32 -11.28
N PRO A 88 -4.37 8.10 -10.26
CA PRO A 88 -3.99 8.30 -8.85
C PRO A 88 -2.74 7.51 -8.43
N GLN A 89 -2.51 6.36 -9.05
CA GLN A 89 -1.36 5.48 -8.82
C GLN A 89 -0.88 4.90 -10.16
N ASN A 90 0.35 4.41 -10.18
CA ASN A 90 0.91 3.72 -11.34
C ASN A 90 0.98 2.20 -11.18
N ILE A 91 0.66 1.66 -9.98
CA ILE A 91 0.61 0.24 -9.69
C ILE A 91 -0.74 -0.08 -9.05
N TYR A 92 -1.41 -1.10 -9.56
CA TYR A 92 -2.67 -1.63 -9.06
C TYR A 92 -2.60 -3.13 -8.91
N CYS A 93 -3.21 -3.65 -7.85
CA CYS A 93 -3.30 -5.08 -7.61
C CYS A 93 -4.65 -5.60 -8.09
N LYS A 94 -4.63 -6.70 -8.81
CA LYS A 94 -5.84 -7.35 -9.30
C LYS A 94 -6.79 -7.69 -8.14
N GLY A 95 -8.06 -7.32 -8.27
CA GLY A 95 -9.08 -7.62 -7.27
C GLY A 95 -9.18 -6.66 -6.09
N THR A 96 -8.32 -5.64 -5.96
CA THR A 96 -8.36 -4.71 -4.82
C THR A 96 -9.27 -3.51 -5.01
N LEU A 97 -9.36 -3.00 -6.23
CA LEU A 97 -10.25 -1.89 -6.61
C LEU A 97 -11.13 -2.35 -7.77
N GLY A 98 -12.37 -1.87 -7.84
CA GLY A 98 -13.26 -2.15 -8.96
C GLY A 98 -12.80 -1.42 -10.22
N THR A 99 -12.94 -0.10 -10.24
CA THR A 99 -12.54 0.77 -11.35
C THR A 99 -11.72 1.94 -10.87
N VAL A 100 -10.86 2.46 -11.75
CA VAL A 100 -10.05 3.65 -11.53
C VAL A 100 -10.13 4.57 -12.75
N THR A 101 -10.35 5.85 -12.50
CA THR A 101 -10.53 6.88 -13.55
C THR A 101 -9.35 7.85 -13.52
N PRO A 102 -8.79 8.23 -14.68
CA PRO A 102 -7.75 9.24 -14.75
C PRO A 102 -8.32 10.64 -14.59
N THR A 103 -7.47 11.60 -14.22
CA THR A 103 -7.68 13.01 -14.47
C THR A 103 -7.09 13.37 -15.83
N VAL A 104 -7.77 14.18 -16.63
CA VAL A 104 -7.32 14.65 -17.94
C VAL A 104 -7.42 16.17 -18.00
N ASP A 105 -6.45 16.83 -18.65
CA ASP A 105 -6.46 18.28 -18.80
C ASP A 105 -7.52 18.75 -19.82
N THR A 106 -7.61 18.07 -20.97
CA THR A 106 -8.59 18.36 -22.01
C THR A 106 -9.41 17.13 -22.33
N LEU A 107 -10.74 17.25 -22.32
CA LEU A 107 -11.69 16.18 -22.61
C LEU A 107 -11.83 15.94 -24.13
N GLY A 108 -12.34 14.76 -24.52
CA GLY A 108 -12.69 14.43 -25.91
C GLY A 108 -11.61 13.70 -26.69
N GLY A 109 -10.48 13.38 -26.07
CA GLY A 109 -9.45 12.51 -26.65
C GLY A 109 -9.80 11.04 -26.58
N THR A 110 -8.90 10.18 -27.05
CA THR A 110 -9.06 8.73 -27.08
C THR A 110 -7.91 8.03 -26.40
N PHE A 111 -8.22 7.07 -25.53
CA PHE A 111 -7.24 6.22 -24.87
C PHE A 111 -6.93 4.99 -25.70
N THR A 112 -5.65 4.68 -25.83
CA THR A 112 -5.11 3.45 -26.43
C THR A 112 -4.06 2.86 -25.50
N PHE A 113 -3.74 1.58 -25.64
CA PHE A 113 -2.81 0.91 -24.73
C PHE A 113 -2.08 -0.25 -25.39
N THR A 114 -0.95 -0.60 -24.80
CA THR A 114 -0.16 -1.77 -25.19
C THR A 114 0.58 -2.31 -23.96
N PRO A 115 0.74 -3.64 -23.78
CA PRO A 115 0.21 -4.75 -24.57
C PRO A 115 -1.30 -4.90 -24.44
N LEU A 116 -1.89 -5.86 -25.14
CA LEU A 116 -3.32 -6.22 -25.01
C LEU A 116 -3.57 -6.83 -23.61
N GLY A 117 -4.81 -6.71 -23.14
CA GLY A 117 -5.26 -7.31 -21.88
C GLY A 117 -5.67 -6.30 -20.79
N LEU A 118 -5.49 -5.00 -21.01
CA LEU A 118 -6.05 -3.97 -20.14
C LEU A 118 -7.55 -3.80 -20.43
N ASN A 119 -8.37 -3.88 -19.39
CA ASN A 119 -9.80 -3.54 -19.51
C ASN A 119 -9.97 -2.05 -19.24
N ILE A 120 -10.02 -1.25 -20.28
CA ILE A 120 -10.10 0.20 -20.25
C ILE A 120 -11.19 0.71 -21.19
N ASP A 121 -11.94 1.70 -20.75
CA ASP A 121 -12.84 2.46 -21.62
C ASP A 121 -12.02 3.47 -22.44
N SER A 122 -12.12 3.39 -23.77
CA SER A 122 -11.31 4.21 -24.67
C SER A 122 -11.69 5.70 -24.69
N SER A 123 -12.85 6.08 -24.18
CA SER A 123 -13.34 7.45 -24.14
C SER A 123 -13.11 8.14 -22.81
N THR A 124 -13.26 7.40 -21.70
CA THR A 124 -13.12 7.93 -20.36
C THR A 124 -11.78 7.62 -19.70
N GLY A 125 -11.07 6.61 -20.20
CA GLY A 125 -9.86 6.09 -19.57
C GLY A 125 -10.12 5.28 -18.31
N GLU A 126 -11.37 4.98 -17.96
CA GLU A 126 -11.69 4.17 -16.79
C GLU A 126 -11.17 2.75 -16.99
N ILE A 127 -10.38 2.27 -16.02
CA ILE A 127 -9.77 0.93 -16.01
C ILE A 127 -10.46 0.07 -14.98
N ASN A 128 -10.88 -1.13 -15.36
CA ASN A 128 -11.28 -2.18 -14.44
C ASN A 128 -10.07 -3.07 -14.13
N THR A 129 -9.50 -2.91 -12.92
CA THR A 129 -8.29 -3.63 -12.51
C THR A 129 -8.52 -5.13 -12.32
N SER A 130 -9.73 -5.54 -11.93
CA SER A 130 -10.08 -6.95 -11.72
C SER A 130 -10.20 -7.75 -13.04
N LEU A 131 -10.63 -7.07 -14.12
CA LEU A 131 -10.78 -7.67 -15.45
C LEU A 131 -9.53 -7.53 -16.31
N SER A 132 -8.56 -6.75 -15.88
CA SER A 132 -7.29 -6.55 -16.58
C SER A 132 -6.33 -7.72 -16.34
N SER A 133 -5.52 -8.04 -17.34
CA SER A 133 -4.43 -9.02 -17.19
C SER A 133 -3.24 -8.42 -16.47
N VAL A 134 -2.47 -9.25 -15.78
CA VAL A 134 -1.21 -8.86 -15.12
C VAL A 134 -0.17 -8.50 -16.18
N ALA A 135 0.23 -7.24 -16.22
CA ALA A 135 1.26 -6.72 -17.12
C ALA A 135 1.61 -5.26 -16.78
N THR A 136 2.70 -4.77 -17.39
CA THR A 136 3.01 -3.34 -17.48
C THR A 136 2.44 -2.79 -18.78
N TYR A 137 1.58 -1.80 -18.68
CA TYR A 137 0.89 -1.17 -19.79
C TYR A 137 1.45 0.22 -20.06
N THR A 138 1.62 0.55 -21.34
CA THR A 138 1.77 1.93 -21.80
C THR A 138 0.40 2.39 -22.31
N ILE A 139 -0.20 3.33 -21.59
CA ILE A 139 -1.47 3.96 -21.94
C ILE A 139 -1.14 5.27 -22.65
N LYS A 140 -1.81 5.54 -23.76
CA LYS A 140 -1.67 6.80 -24.50
C LYS A 140 -3.04 7.49 -24.58
N TYR A 141 -3.04 8.79 -24.35
CA TYR A 141 -4.19 9.65 -24.56
C TYR A 141 -3.89 10.59 -25.73
N THR A 142 -4.73 10.54 -26.75
CA THR A 142 -4.56 11.34 -27.97
C THR A 142 -5.75 12.26 -28.16
N ILE A 143 -5.49 13.56 -28.25
CA ILE A 143 -6.43 14.57 -28.70
C ILE A 143 -6.30 14.71 -30.20
N SER A 144 -7.41 14.52 -30.91
CA SER A 144 -7.46 14.62 -32.37
C SER A 144 -7.89 16.02 -32.79
N GLY A 145 -7.35 16.53 -33.90
CA GLY A 145 -7.67 17.86 -34.41
C GLY A 145 -6.51 18.51 -35.12
N THR A 146 -6.63 19.81 -35.39
CA THR A 146 -5.57 20.60 -36.07
C THR A 146 -4.29 20.63 -35.24
N CYS A 147 -4.40 20.62 -33.90
CA CYS A 147 -3.30 20.61 -32.95
C CYS A 147 -3.31 19.28 -32.15
N SER A 148 -3.29 18.18 -32.88
CA SER A 148 -3.27 16.86 -32.24
C SER A 148 -2.06 16.68 -31.34
N GLU A 149 -2.29 16.15 -30.15
CA GLU A 149 -1.24 15.86 -29.15
C GLU A 149 -1.47 14.46 -28.55
N THR A 150 -0.38 13.84 -28.13
CA THR A 150 -0.44 12.52 -27.47
C THR A 150 0.52 12.52 -26.30
N SER A 151 0.03 12.11 -25.16
CA SER A 151 0.83 11.82 -23.97
C SER A 151 0.75 10.34 -23.63
N SER A 152 1.62 9.88 -22.72
CA SER A 152 1.66 8.48 -22.30
C SER A 152 1.87 8.35 -20.80
N PHE A 153 1.30 7.27 -20.23
CA PHE A 153 1.42 6.90 -18.82
C PHE A 153 1.75 5.42 -18.73
N ILE A 154 2.66 5.05 -17.82
CA ILE A 154 2.99 3.65 -17.55
C ILE A 154 2.21 3.21 -16.33
N LEU A 155 1.43 2.14 -16.49
CA LEU A 155 0.60 1.55 -15.45
C LEU A 155 0.91 0.05 -15.32
N VAL A 156 1.03 -0.43 -14.09
CA VAL A 156 1.30 -1.83 -13.79
C VAL A 156 0.06 -2.44 -13.15
N ILE A 157 -0.39 -3.56 -13.68
CA ILE A 157 -1.35 -4.44 -13.00
C ILE A 157 -0.56 -5.64 -12.50
N ASN A 158 -0.41 -5.72 -11.17
CA ASN A 158 0.19 -6.86 -10.48
C ASN A 158 -0.87 -7.93 -10.18
N ASP A 159 -0.41 -9.10 -9.78
CA ASP A 159 -1.30 -10.20 -9.38
C ASP A 159 -2.09 -9.84 -8.12
N PHE A 160 -2.90 -10.80 -7.65
CA PHE A 160 -3.68 -10.63 -6.44
C PHE A 160 -2.81 -10.23 -5.25
N LYS A 161 -3.45 -9.72 -4.19
CA LYS A 161 -2.79 -9.50 -2.91
C LYS A 161 -2.04 -10.76 -2.48
N GLU A 162 -0.87 -10.56 -1.91
CA GLU A 162 -0.12 -11.64 -1.27
C GLU A 162 -0.90 -12.21 -0.09
N ASP A 163 -0.67 -13.46 0.24
CA ASP A 163 -1.32 -14.12 1.39
C ASP A 163 -0.54 -13.78 2.67
N SER A 164 -1.09 -12.88 3.48
CA SER A 164 -0.51 -12.45 4.76
C SER A 164 -0.76 -13.42 5.91
N SER A 165 -1.39 -14.58 5.65
CA SER A 165 -1.77 -15.50 6.73
C SER A 165 -0.53 -16.03 7.47
N PHE A 166 -0.64 -16.04 8.78
CA PHE A 166 0.35 -16.59 9.69
C PHE A 166 -0.32 -17.17 10.94
N SER A 167 0.39 -18.05 11.63
CA SER A 167 -0.12 -18.64 12.87
C SER A 167 1.01 -18.98 13.84
N TYR A 168 0.71 -18.91 15.13
CA TYR A 168 1.56 -19.45 16.17
C TYR A 168 1.03 -20.83 16.60
N PRO A 169 1.91 -21.72 17.11
CA PRO A 169 1.51 -23.07 17.59
C PRO A 169 0.43 -23.04 18.67
N ALA A 170 0.39 -21.98 19.48
CA ALA A 170 -0.61 -21.79 20.53
C ALA A 170 -1.05 -20.33 20.60
N LYS A 171 -2.18 -20.09 21.29
CA LYS A 171 -2.73 -18.75 21.52
C LYS A 171 -2.37 -18.17 22.88
N SER A 172 -1.76 -18.95 23.77
CA SER A 172 -1.26 -18.47 25.05
C SER A 172 0.03 -19.16 25.45
N TYR A 173 0.89 -18.45 26.17
CA TYR A 173 2.20 -18.88 26.65
C TYR A 173 2.39 -18.41 28.09
N CYS A 174 3.15 -19.14 28.88
CA CYS A 174 3.50 -18.72 30.24
C CYS A 174 4.74 -17.85 30.23
N VAL A 175 4.80 -16.89 31.13
CA VAL A 175 5.99 -16.04 31.34
C VAL A 175 7.23 -16.84 31.78
N SER A 176 7.05 -18.08 32.26
CA SER A 176 8.13 -19.01 32.58
C SER A 176 8.68 -19.81 31.39
N ASP A 177 8.03 -19.72 30.22
CA ASP A 177 8.48 -20.41 29.03
C ASP A 177 9.74 -19.76 28.48
N ILE A 178 10.88 -20.44 28.60
CA ILE A 178 12.19 -19.96 28.14
C ILE A 178 12.44 -20.23 26.66
N SER A 179 11.63 -21.06 26.03
CA SER A 179 11.73 -21.38 24.60
C SER A 179 11.13 -20.27 23.76
N THR A 180 11.82 -19.92 22.67
CA THR A 180 11.27 -19.00 21.69
C THR A 180 10.20 -19.68 20.83
N VAL A 181 9.20 -18.92 20.41
CA VAL A 181 8.07 -19.40 19.61
C VAL A 181 8.18 -18.80 18.21
N THR A 182 8.25 -19.68 17.21
CA THR A 182 8.36 -19.27 15.79
C THR A 182 6.99 -19.41 15.12
N PRO A 183 6.49 -18.38 14.42
CA PRO A 183 5.26 -18.50 13.65
C PRO A 183 5.48 -19.30 12.37
N THR A 184 4.40 -19.88 11.84
CA THR A 184 4.31 -20.32 10.45
C THR A 184 3.77 -19.16 9.63
N ILE A 185 4.44 -18.76 8.56
CA ILE A 185 4.10 -17.62 7.70
C ILE A 185 3.94 -18.14 6.28
N THR A 186 2.86 -17.77 5.58
CA THR A 186 2.59 -18.20 4.20
C THR A 186 3.48 -17.47 3.21
N THR A 187 3.52 -16.15 3.23
CA THR A 187 4.37 -15.32 2.37
C THR A 187 5.46 -14.65 3.21
N LEU A 188 6.72 -14.95 2.91
CA LEU A 188 7.88 -14.44 3.64
C LEU A 188 8.28 -13.02 3.18
N GLY A 189 9.07 -12.32 4.02
CA GLY A 189 9.68 -11.04 3.68
C GLY A 189 8.93 -9.80 4.18
N GLY A 190 7.75 -9.98 4.77
CA GLY A 190 6.99 -8.89 5.38
C GLY A 190 7.50 -8.49 6.77
N THR A 191 6.70 -7.68 7.46
CA THR A 191 7.03 -7.14 8.79
C THR A 191 5.90 -7.35 9.77
N PHE A 192 6.25 -7.54 11.04
CA PHE A 192 5.32 -7.66 12.14
C PHE A 192 5.18 -6.34 12.89
N SER A 193 3.99 -6.09 13.39
CA SER A 193 3.72 -5.06 14.39
C SER A 193 2.95 -5.69 15.56
N VAL A 194 2.98 -5.05 16.73
CA VAL A 194 2.33 -5.56 17.94
C VAL A 194 1.71 -4.43 18.75
N SER A 195 0.53 -4.68 19.29
CA SER A 195 -0.17 -3.78 20.18
C SER A 195 -0.93 -4.56 21.27
N PRO A 196 -0.91 -4.07 22.53
CA PRO A 196 -0.07 -3.01 23.08
C PRO A 196 1.43 -3.38 23.12
N SER A 197 2.29 -2.46 23.52
CA SER A 197 3.71 -2.75 23.76
C SER A 197 3.90 -3.65 24.98
N GLY A 198 4.99 -4.42 25.03
CA GLY A 198 5.32 -5.33 26.14
C GLY A 198 5.57 -6.77 25.72
N LEU A 199 5.20 -7.17 24.51
CA LEU A 199 5.58 -8.44 23.93
C LEU A 199 7.02 -8.35 23.39
N ASN A 200 7.88 -9.28 23.78
CA ASN A 200 9.19 -9.44 23.18
C ASN A 200 9.07 -10.24 21.88
N ILE A 201 9.06 -9.55 20.76
CA ILE A 201 8.90 -10.10 19.41
C ILE A 201 9.96 -9.52 18.48
N ASN A 202 10.50 -10.35 17.59
CA ASN A 202 11.32 -9.90 16.49
C ASN A 202 10.41 -9.47 15.34
N LEU A 203 10.41 -8.19 14.99
CA LEU A 203 9.49 -7.62 13.99
C LEU A 203 9.75 -8.08 12.54
N THR A 204 10.89 -8.73 12.26
CA THR A 204 11.19 -9.29 10.93
C THR A 204 10.80 -10.76 10.83
N THR A 205 11.03 -11.54 11.89
CA THR A 205 10.82 -12.99 11.86
C THR A 205 9.54 -13.43 12.57
N GLY A 206 8.92 -12.55 13.36
CA GLY A 206 7.77 -12.87 14.18
C GLY A 206 8.09 -13.76 15.40
N ILE A 207 9.36 -14.07 15.66
CA ILE A 207 9.75 -14.93 16.78
C ILE A 207 9.47 -14.21 18.09
N ILE A 208 8.73 -14.87 18.98
CA ILE A 208 8.35 -14.37 20.30
C ILE A 208 9.23 -15.03 21.37
N ASN A 209 9.59 -14.27 22.40
CA ASN A 209 10.18 -14.79 23.63
C ASN A 209 9.21 -14.52 24.79
N PRO A 210 8.43 -15.53 25.25
CA PRO A 210 7.48 -15.35 26.33
C PRO A 210 8.12 -14.90 27.65
N SER A 211 9.31 -15.44 28.00
CA SER A 211 9.98 -15.13 29.27
C SER A 211 10.51 -13.69 29.37
N LEU A 212 10.64 -13.00 28.26
CA LEU A 212 11.04 -11.58 28.21
C LEU A 212 9.86 -10.65 27.95
N SER A 213 8.64 -11.19 27.88
CA SER A 213 7.40 -10.46 27.64
C SER A 213 6.68 -10.10 28.93
N SER A 214 5.95 -9.01 28.92
CA SER A 214 5.03 -8.68 30.02
C SER A 214 3.76 -9.53 29.94
N ILE A 215 3.16 -9.82 31.09
CA ILE A 215 1.85 -10.50 31.16
C ILE A 215 0.79 -9.62 30.51
N GLY A 216 -0.03 -10.20 29.63
CA GLY A 216 -1.06 -9.47 28.92
C GLY A 216 -1.52 -10.13 27.62
N SER A 217 -2.50 -9.52 26.97
CA SER A 217 -2.99 -9.91 25.66
C SER A 217 -2.47 -8.96 24.58
N TYR A 218 -1.98 -9.52 23.48
CA TYR A 218 -1.31 -8.81 22.41
C TYR A 218 -1.93 -9.15 21.07
N THR A 219 -2.26 -8.14 20.29
CA THR A 219 -2.58 -8.29 18.88
C THR A 219 -1.30 -8.14 18.07
N ILE A 220 -0.98 -9.16 17.30
CA ILE A 220 0.15 -9.20 16.36
C ILE A 220 -0.41 -9.07 14.97
N GLU A 221 0.13 -8.16 14.18
CA GLU A 221 -0.22 -7.94 12.80
C GLU A 221 0.99 -8.24 11.93
N TYR A 222 0.76 -8.92 10.81
CA TYR A 222 1.76 -9.20 9.78
C TYR A 222 1.35 -8.56 8.48
N THR A 223 2.22 -7.75 7.89
CA THR A 223 2.05 -7.13 6.58
C THR A 223 3.09 -7.69 5.63
N THR A 224 2.66 -8.25 4.49
CA THR A 224 3.55 -8.76 3.44
C THR A 224 4.37 -7.64 2.81
N ALA A 225 5.51 -7.99 2.19
CA ALA A 225 6.32 -7.05 1.41
C ALA A 225 5.82 -6.96 -0.03
N GLY A 226 6.24 -5.91 -0.77
CA GLY A 226 5.94 -5.76 -2.19
C GLY A 226 4.81 -4.78 -2.49
N ASP A 227 4.42 -4.70 -3.76
CA ASP A 227 3.45 -3.70 -4.25
C ASP A 227 2.00 -4.07 -3.94
N CYS A 228 1.71 -5.37 -3.77
CA CYS A 228 0.37 -5.90 -3.49
C CYS A 228 0.27 -6.43 -2.06
N GLN A 229 0.62 -5.58 -1.11
CA GLN A 229 0.63 -5.92 0.30
C GLN A 229 -0.74 -6.38 0.79
N ASP A 230 -0.69 -7.38 1.68
CA ASP A 230 -1.83 -7.81 2.48
C ASP A 230 -1.46 -7.81 3.95
N THR A 231 -2.47 -7.68 4.81
CA THR A 231 -2.30 -7.61 6.26
C THR A 231 -3.26 -8.56 6.94
N SER A 232 -2.75 -9.35 7.87
CA SER A 232 -3.56 -10.19 8.76
C SER A 232 -3.13 -10.02 10.20
N SER A 233 -3.98 -10.41 11.14
CA SER A 233 -3.69 -10.28 12.57
C SER A 233 -4.10 -11.52 13.35
N THR A 234 -3.43 -11.74 14.47
CA THR A 234 -3.78 -12.75 15.47
C THR A 234 -3.57 -12.21 16.88
N THR A 235 -4.28 -12.79 17.84
CA THR A 235 -4.12 -12.44 19.25
C THR A 235 -3.41 -13.57 19.97
N ILE A 236 -2.44 -13.21 20.82
CA ILE A 236 -1.82 -14.14 21.78
C ILE A 236 -1.89 -13.55 23.19
N GLU A 237 -1.79 -14.43 24.18
CA GLU A 237 -1.80 -14.06 25.60
C GLU A 237 -0.53 -14.57 26.30
N ILE A 238 0.13 -13.71 27.05
CA ILE A 238 1.21 -14.08 27.98
C ILE A 238 0.59 -14.16 29.38
N LYS A 239 0.61 -15.35 29.95
CA LYS A 239 0.01 -15.65 31.26
C LYS A 239 1.07 -15.67 32.37
N PRO A 240 0.68 -15.36 33.63
CA PRO A 240 1.53 -15.62 34.75
C PRO A 240 1.80 -17.12 34.92
N GLU A 241 2.83 -17.44 35.67
CA GLU A 241 3.07 -18.81 36.10
C GLU A 241 1.96 -19.29 37.03
N ASP A 242 1.56 -20.55 36.87
CA ASP A 242 0.61 -21.18 37.79
C ASP A 242 1.18 -21.24 39.19
N ASN A 243 0.38 -20.89 40.19
CA ASN A 243 0.78 -20.91 41.56
C ASN A 243 0.28 -22.21 42.26
N PRO A 244 1.19 -23.16 42.58
CA PRO A 244 0.80 -24.42 43.21
C PRO A 244 0.45 -24.31 44.71
N SER A 245 0.40 -23.11 45.25
CA SER A 245 0.11 -22.91 46.67
C SER A 245 -1.27 -23.40 47.03
N PHE A 246 -1.35 -24.15 48.07
CA PHE A 246 -2.59 -24.59 48.73
C PHE A 246 -2.42 -24.61 50.25
N SER A 247 -3.55 -24.61 50.95
CA SER A 247 -3.55 -24.68 52.42
C SER A 247 -4.83 -25.36 52.93
N TYR A 248 -4.69 -26.08 54.00
CA TYR A 248 -5.84 -26.53 54.79
C TYR A 248 -6.06 -25.58 55.97
N GLY A 249 -7.30 -25.50 56.47
CA GLY A 249 -7.60 -24.65 57.65
C GLY A 249 -6.90 -25.07 58.95
N SER A 250 -6.40 -26.33 58.99
CA SER A 250 -5.58 -26.88 60.06
C SER A 250 -4.53 -27.82 59.48
N ASN A 251 -3.44 -28.04 60.19
CA ASN A 251 -2.46 -29.08 59.88
C ASN A 251 -2.55 -30.29 60.85
N LEU A 252 -3.57 -30.28 61.71
CA LEU A 252 -3.83 -31.35 62.66
C LEU A 252 -5.33 -31.70 62.61
N PHE A 253 -5.62 -32.98 62.43
CA PHE A 253 -6.96 -33.54 62.35
C PHE A 253 -7.05 -34.78 63.25
N CYS A 254 -8.21 -35.01 63.87
CA CYS A 254 -8.45 -36.20 64.67
C CYS A 254 -9.19 -37.25 63.81
N THR A 255 -8.81 -38.52 63.99
CA THR A 255 -9.50 -39.67 63.31
C THR A 255 -10.92 -39.89 63.79
N SER A 256 -11.34 -39.20 64.83
CA SER A 256 -12.74 -39.17 65.33
C SER A 256 -13.58 -38.11 64.59
N GLU A 257 -12.97 -37.26 63.76
CA GLU A 257 -13.72 -36.22 62.98
C GLU A 257 -14.52 -36.88 61.89
N THR A 258 -15.77 -36.46 61.75
CA THR A 258 -16.69 -36.87 60.66
C THR A 258 -16.66 -35.84 59.50
N ASN A 259 -16.19 -34.68 59.78
CA ASN A 259 -16.10 -33.63 58.77
C ASN A 259 -14.87 -33.84 57.87
N VAL A 260 -15.02 -33.50 56.60
CA VAL A 260 -13.93 -33.51 55.64
C VAL A 260 -13.13 -32.18 55.70
N ALA A 261 -11.83 -32.24 55.44
CA ALA A 261 -10.99 -31.06 55.31
C ALA A 261 -10.81 -30.72 53.84
N THR A 262 -11.27 -29.54 53.45
CA THR A 262 -11.18 -29.04 52.07
C THR A 262 -10.05 -28.02 51.99
N PRO A 263 -9.11 -28.16 51.02
CA PRO A 263 -8.05 -27.20 50.87
C PRO A 263 -8.56 -25.94 50.17
N THR A 264 -7.89 -24.80 50.44
CA THR A 264 -7.92 -23.61 49.59
C THR A 264 -6.77 -23.75 48.62
N ILE A 265 -7.04 -23.69 47.30
CA ILE A 265 -6.08 -23.89 46.24
C ILE A 265 -6.01 -22.59 45.44
N THR A 266 -4.80 -22.07 45.18
CA THR A 266 -4.60 -20.81 44.43
C THR A 266 -4.87 -20.99 42.94
N THR A 267 -4.33 -22.05 42.31
CA THR A 267 -4.62 -22.40 40.93
C THR A 267 -5.31 -23.77 40.88
N PRO A 268 -6.63 -23.84 40.69
CA PRO A 268 -7.38 -25.10 40.68
C PRO A 268 -7.17 -25.93 39.42
N GLY A 269 -7.56 -27.21 39.45
CA GLY A 269 -7.54 -28.11 38.29
C GLY A 269 -6.33 -29.04 38.20
N GLY A 270 -5.38 -28.93 39.11
CA GLY A 270 -4.24 -29.84 39.24
C GLY A 270 -4.55 -31.13 39.98
N THR A 271 -3.50 -31.82 40.42
CA THR A 271 -3.60 -33.10 41.12
C THR A 271 -2.80 -33.13 42.41
N PHE A 272 -3.32 -33.84 43.41
CA PHE A 272 -2.65 -34.07 44.67
C PHE A 272 -1.95 -35.42 44.68
N THR A 273 -0.79 -35.44 45.32
CA THR A 273 -0.08 -36.67 45.72
C THR A 273 0.25 -36.62 47.20
N PHE A 274 0.43 -37.75 47.84
CA PHE A 274 0.77 -37.78 49.26
C PHE A 274 1.66 -38.97 49.62
N SER A 275 2.37 -38.83 50.72
CA SER A 275 3.26 -39.86 51.28
C SER A 275 3.36 -39.68 52.81
N PRO A 276 3.45 -40.77 53.61
CA PRO A 276 3.32 -42.17 53.25
C PRO A 276 1.84 -42.58 52.92
N LEU A 277 1.63 -43.83 52.58
CA LEU A 277 0.25 -44.37 52.38
C LEU A 277 -0.54 -44.38 53.67
N GLY A 278 -1.85 -44.25 53.57
CA GLY A 278 -2.78 -44.30 54.74
C GLY A 278 -3.65 -43.05 54.89
N LEU A 279 -3.40 -41.99 54.14
CA LEU A 279 -4.26 -40.81 54.07
C LEU A 279 -5.44 -41.08 53.11
N SER A 280 -6.64 -40.83 53.58
CA SER A 280 -7.85 -40.82 52.74
C SER A 280 -8.00 -39.42 52.16
N ILE A 281 -7.58 -39.22 50.94
CA ILE A 281 -7.61 -37.94 50.21
C ILE A 281 -8.14 -38.17 48.80
N ASP A 282 -8.95 -37.25 48.30
CA ASP A 282 -9.34 -37.19 46.92
C ASP A 282 -8.22 -36.48 46.12
N LEU A 283 -7.64 -37.18 45.14
CA LEU A 283 -6.47 -36.68 44.40
C LEU A 283 -6.77 -35.55 43.43
N LEU A 284 -8.05 -35.29 43.10
CA LEU A 284 -8.44 -34.19 42.22
C LEU A 284 -8.84 -32.94 42.99
N THR A 285 -9.54 -33.12 44.13
CA THR A 285 -10.05 -32.00 44.93
C THR A 285 -9.20 -31.68 46.14
N GLY A 286 -8.31 -32.58 46.54
CA GLY A 286 -7.51 -32.47 47.75
C GLY A 286 -8.31 -32.66 49.05
N VAL A 287 -9.58 -33.05 48.98
CA VAL A 287 -10.42 -33.24 50.18
C VAL A 287 -9.94 -34.42 50.97
N ILE A 288 -9.62 -34.19 52.24
CA ILE A 288 -9.20 -35.22 53.20
C ILE A 288 -10.37 -35.67 54.03
N SER A 289 -10.48 -36.97 54.23
CA SER A 289 -11.41 -37.60 55.18
C SER A 289 -10.63 -38.12 56.42
N PRO A 290 -10.52 -37.34 57.49
CA PRO A 290 -9.75 -37.74 58.65
C PRO A 290 -10.19 -39.02 59.30
N GLY A 291 -11.52 -39.22 59.41
CA GLY A 291 -12.10 -40.42 60.00
C GLY A 291 -11.84 -41.70 59.22
N SER A 292 -11.43 -41.64 57.97
CA SER A 292 -11.07 -42.78 57.13
C SER A 292 -9.55 -42.91 56.91
N SER A 293 -8.77 -42.05 57.55
CA SER A 293 -7.31 -42.01 57.42
C SER A 293 -6.66 -42.78 58.60
N LEU A 294 -5.49 -43.37 58.36
CA LEU A 294 -4.66 -43.90 59.41
C LEU A 294 -3.97 -42.76 60.17
N THR A 295 -3.68 -42.98 61.49
CA THR A 295 -2.89 -42.01 62.26
C THR A 295 -1.47 -41.92 61.74
N GLY A 296 -1.00 -40.73 61.49
CA GLY A 296 0.33 -40.51 60.93
C GLY A 296 0.58 -39.04 60.50
N THR A 297 1.80 -38.77 60.10
CA THR A 297 2.17 -37.50 59.46
C THR A 297 2.30 -37.72 57.96
N TYR A 298 1.64 -36.89 57.19
CA TYR A 298 1.59 -37.01 55.73
C TYR A 298 2.18 -35.75 55.08
N SER A 299 2.99 -35.98 54.08
CA SER A 299 3.40 -34.90 53.14
C SER A 299 2.43 -34.90 51.96
N ILE A 300 1.82 -33.78 51.66
CA ILE A 300 0.88 -33.61 50.54
C ILE A 300 1.53 -32.62 49.56
N THR A 301 1.52 -33.02 48.31
CA THR A 301 2.03 -32.17 47.21
C THR A 301 0.92 -31.91 46.22
N TYR A 302 0.75 -30.65 45.82
CA TYR A 302 -0.17 -30.27 44.76
C TYR A 302 0.65 -29.88 43.52
N THR A 303 0.26 -30.42 42.39
CA THR A 303 0.82 -30.08 41.09
C THR A 303 -0.25 -29.40 40.26
N THR A 304 -0.01 -28.17 39.81
CA THR A 304 -0.90 -27.42 38.91
C THR A 304 -1.12 -28.17 37.59
N PRO A 305 -2.24 -27.93 36.92
CA PRO A 305 -2.46 -28.56 35.61
C PRO A 305 -1.35 -28.18 34.65
N ILE A 306 -0.85 -29.15 33.86
CA ILE A 306 0.08 -28.88 32.79
C ILE A 306 -0.76 -28.23 31.68
N THR A 307 -0.87 -26.90 31.66
CA THR A 307 -1.41 -26.14 30.53
C THR A 307 -0.40 -26.12 29.37
N LYS A 308 0.01 -27.29 28.88
CA LYS A 308 0.58 -27.37 27.55
C LYS A 308 -0.57 -27.20 26.57
N ASN A 309 -0.73 -26.00 26.04
CA ASN A 309 -1.57 -25.80 24.86
C ASN A 309 -0.93 -26.57 23.70
N LEU A 310 -1.55 -27.71 23.33
CA LEU A 310 -1.29 -28.42 22.08
C LEU A 310 -1.80 -27.62 20.89
#